data_0186e06c2d5d7f4377eb865c4c05c512
#
_entry.id   0186e06c2d5d7f4377eb865c4c05c512
#
_cell.length_a   1.000
_cell.length_b   1.000
_cell.length_c   1.000
_cell.angle_alpha   90.00
_cell.angle_beta   90.00
_cell.angle_gamma   90.00
#
_symmetry.space_group_name_H-M   'P 1'
#
loop_
_entity.id
_entity.type
_entity.pdbx_description
1 polymer ?
#
loop_
_entity_poly.entity_id
_entity_poly.type
_entity_poly.pdbx_seq_one_letter_code
_entity_poly.pdbx_strand_id
1 'polypeptide(L)'
;MPFYHRLGEFPRKRHMQFRKADGELHQEQLMGNKGFSGISSLLYHLRPPTTVLDYELVREVKVEADPDARLRHRHFELMQMKVGGSPVMDRRPMLFNSDVTSWFARPDREDDFFYRNAQGDELVYISEGSGVLETQFGDLPFRSGDYIVIPRSVLHRYRFDTEGRDPGAGLAAMLILEARGYYRAPNRYRNEHGQLIEGSPYSERDIRAPETLRTYDEKGEFPIIVKQYDALTKFTLDHHPFDVVGWDGYFFPWALSIHDFEPIVGRFHLPPPVHQTFECEGFVVCSFCPRPYDFDPQSVPAPYAHSNVMSDEVLYYASSEFMSRKGIAYGSLTLHPDGIPHGPHPGKTEDSIGKKGTDEYAVMFDTFRPLHVAKGLTEIEDDTYQRSWLAVEP
;
A
#
# COMPACT_ATOMS: atom_id res chain seq x y z
N MET A 1 13.29 -2.89 2.34
CA MET A 1 13.51 -1.77 3.27
C MET A 1 14.52 -0.83 2.65
N PRO A 2 14.33 0.49 2.77
CA PRO A 2 15.15 1.43 2.02
C PRO A 2 16.58 1.57 2.54
N PHE A 3 16.79 1.83 3.84
CA PHE A 3 18.10 2.14 4.41
C PHE A 3 18.10 1.96 5.94
N TYR A 4 19.26 2.11 6.58
CA TYR A 4 19.36 2.23 8.03
C TYR A 4 18.87 3.60 8.48
N HIS A 5 18.03 3.61 9.52
CA HIS A 5 17.50 4.84 10.11
C HIS A 5 17.49 4.76 11.63
N ARG A 6 17.43 5.92 12.29
CA ARG A 6 17.42 6.04 13.75
C ARG A 6 16.74 7.34 14.18
N LEU A 7 16.03 7.29 15.29
CA LEU A 7 15.40 8.46 15.92
C LEU A 7 15.51 8.38 17.46
N GLY A 8 15.48 9.54 18.11
CA GLY A 8 15.45 9.65 19.57
C GLY A 8 16.76 9.26 20.25
N GLU A 9 16.66 8.76 21.46
CA GLU A 9 17.79 8.43 22.32
C GLU A 9 17.96 6.92 22.48
N PHE A 10 19.18 6.44 22.36
CA PHE A 10 19.52 5.03 22.53
C PHE A 10 20.97 4.88 23.01
N PRO A 11 21.35 3.73 23.62
CA PRO A 11 22.69 3.54 24.15
C PRO A 11 23.72 3.37 23.03
N ARG A 12 24.98 3.57 23.35
CA ARG A 12 26.11 3.48 22.40
C ARG A 12 26.16 2.16 21.63
N LYS A 13 25.72 1.08 22.23
CA LYS A 13 25.62 -0.25 21.61
C LYS A 13 24.29 -0.89 21.99
N ARG A 14 23.82 -1.80 21.15
CA ARG A 14 22.61 -2.61 21.44
C ARG A 14 22.84 -3.47 22.67
N HIS A 15 21.76 -3.66 23.44
CA HIS A 15 21.71 -4.48 24.64
C HIS A 15 22.72 -4.05 25.73
N MET A 16 22.79 -2.75 25.96
CA MET A 16 23.53 -2.15 27.07
C MET A 16 22.55 -1.53 28.06
N GLN A 17 22.99 -1.38 29.32
CA GLN A 17 22.19 -0.64 30.31
C GLN A 17 21.94 0.78 29.82
N PHE A 18 20.67 1.06 29.54
CA PHE A 18 20.17 2.40 29.23
C PHE A 18 19.18 2.80 30.33
N ARG A 19 19.53 3.83 31.09
CA ARG A 19 18.80 4.20 32.32
C ARG A 19 18.05 5.49 32.11
N LYS A 20 16.84 5.53 32.69
CA LYS A 20 16.04 6.72 32.89
C LYS A 20 16.68 7.62 33.98
N ALA A 21 16.16 8.84 34.12
CA ALA A 21 16.63 9.80 35.10
C ALA A 21 16.47 9.32 36.57
N ASP A 22 15.48 8.46 36.84
CA ASP A 22 15.22 7.84 38.14
C ASP A 22 16.12 6.62 38.45
N GLY A 23 16.96 6.22 37.47
CA GLY A 23 17.87 5.07 37.56
C GLY A 23 17.29 3.74 37.09
N GLU A 24 16.00 3.64 36.78
CA GLU A 24 15.40 2.45 36.17
C GLU A 24 15.90 2.23 34.73
N LEU A 25 15.78 1.01 34.24
CA LEU A 25 16.13 0.67 32.85
C LEU A 25 14.99 1.03 31.89
N HIS A 26 15.35 1.57 30.73
CA HIS A 26 14.48 1.51 29.58
C HIS A 26 14.32 0.05 29.15
N GLN A 27 13.15 -0.28 28.60
CA GLN A 27 12.82 -1.63 28.17
C GLN A 27 13.12 -1.79 26.66
N GLU A 28 13.85 -2.84 26.31
CA GLU A 28 14.20 -3.10 24.94
C GLU A 28 13.13 -3.95 24.25
N GLN A 29 12.79 -3.60 23.01
CA GLN A 29 11.98 -4.43 22.11
C GLN A 29 12.69 -4.60 20.77
N LEU A 30 13.08 -5.82 20.43
CA LEU A 30 13.52 -6.14 19.08
C LEU A 30 12.30 -6.41 18.20
N MET A 31 12.13 -5.60 17.15
CA MET A 31 11.18 -5.87 16.08
C MET A 31 11.93 -6.32 14.84
N GLY A 32 11.67 -7.54 14.39
CA GLY A 32 12.41 -8.13 13.30
C GLY A 32 11.55 -8.97 12.36
N ASN A 33 11.87 -8.89 11.08
CA ASN A 33 11.28 -9.72 10.05
C ASN A 33 11.92 -11.11 10.06
N LYS A 34 11.15 -12.17 9.78
CA LYS A 34 11.60 -13.57 9.76
C LYS A 34 12.33 -13.98 11.07
N GLY A 35 11.73 -13.65 12.21
CA GLY A 35 12.34 -13.83 13.51
C GLY A 35 13.59 -12.98 13.67
N PHE A 36 14.76 -13.61 13.86
CA PHE A 36 16.04 -12.92 14.01
C PHE A 36 16.89 -12.88 12.74
N SER A 37 16.39 -13.43 11.62
CA SER A 37 17.19 -13.62 10.39
C SER A 37 16.95 -12.54 9.34
N GLY A 38 15.89 -11.75 9.46
CA GLY A 38 15.58 -10.66 8.56
C GLY A 38 16.09 -9.32 9.06
N ILE A 39 15.57 -8.26 8.44
CA ILE A 39 15.81 -6.89 8.90
C ILE A 39 15.16 -6.68 10.26
N SER A 40 15.77 -5.83 11.08
CA SER A 40 15.27 -5.55 12.43
C SER A 40 15.56 -4.12 12.86
N SER A 41 14.79 -3.67 13.86
CA SER A 41 15.07 -2.47 14.64
C SER A 41 14.96 -2.80 16.13
N LEU A 42 15.73 -2.10 16.96
CA LEU A 42 15.66 -2.19 18.40
C LEU A 42 15.07 -0.90 18.93
N LEU A 43 13.97 -1.01 19.68
CA LEU A 43 13.24 0.10 20.29
C LEU A 43 13.53 0.12 21.79
N TYR A 44 13.52 1.31 22.37
CA TYR A 44 13.71 1.56 23.80
C TYR A 44 12.47 2.25 24.36
N HIS A 45 11.77 1.56 25.25
CA HIS A 45 10.49 1.96 25.82
C HIS A 45 10.66 2.51 27.24
N LEU A 46 9.74 3.37 27.66
CA LEU A 46 9.63 3.79 29.08
C LEU A 46 9.14 2.63 29.95
N ARG A 47 8.29 1.73 29.41
CA ARG A 47 7.65 0.62 30.13
C ARG A 47 7.80 -0.69 29.37
N PRO A 48 7.59 -1.85 30.05
CA PRO A 48 7.62 -3.12 29.37
C PRO A 48 6.54 -3.21 28.28
N PRO A 49 6.89 -3.43 27.00
CA PRO A 49 5.92 -3.54 25.91
C PRO A 49 5.07 -4.83 26.00
N THR A 50 5.32 -5.66 27.00
CA THR A 50 4.63 -6.95 27.23
C THR A 50 3.47 -6.85 28.23
N THR A 51 3.22 -5.69 28.81
CA THR A 51 2.16 -5.50 29.81
C THR A 51 0.80 -5.45 29.12
N VAL A 52 -0.03 -6.45 29.39
CA VAL A 52 -1.40 -6.57 28.87
C VAL A 52 -2.35 -6.76 30.04
N LEU A 53 -3.33 -5.88 30.17
CA LEU A 53 -4.36 -5.95 31.23
C LEU A 53 -5.46 -6.95 30.87
N ASP A 54 -5.89 -6.94 29.60
CA ASP A 54 -7.00 -7.76 29.12
C ASP A 54 -6.89 -7.99 27.61
N TYR A 55 -7.56 -9.02 27.11
CA TYR A 55 -7.70 -9.31 25.68
C TYR A 55 -9.05 -9.97 25.36
N GLU A 56 -9.65 -9.56 24.25
CA GLU A 56 -10.93 -10.09 23.78
C GLU A 56 -11.00 -10.17 22.26
N LEU A 57 -11.70 -11.19 21.74
CA LEU A 57 -12.00 -11.28 20.32
C LEU A 57 -13.04 -10.23 19.95
N VAL A 58 -12.71 -9.36 18.99
CA VAL A 58 -13.65 -8.37 18.46
C VAL A 58 -14.54 -8.96 17.38
N ARG A 59 -13.93 -9.55 16.35
CA ARG A 59 -14.63 -10.23 15.25
C ARG A 59 -13.66 -11.00 14.35
N GLU A 60 -14.19 -11.96 13.60
CA GLU A 60 -13.50 -12.56 12.47
C GLU A 60 -13.59 -11.63 11.24
N VAL A 61 -12.55 -11.66 10.40
CA VAL A 61 -12.43 -10.85 9.17
C VAL A 61 -12.03 -11.70 7.96
N LYS A 62 -12.45 -12.96 7.97
CA LYS A 62 -12.21 -13.87 6.86
C LYS A 62 -12.91 -13.39 5.60
N VAL A 63 -12.18 -13.31 4.50
CA VAL A 63 -12.72 -12.92 3.20
C VAL A 63 -13.34 -14.13 2.52
N GLU A 64 -14.59 -14.00 2.08
CA GLU A 64 -15.29 -14.99 1.28
C GLU A 64 -15.26 -14.61 -0.20
N ALA A 65 -15.10 -15.62 -1.07
CA ALA A 65 -15.17 -15.43 -2.50
C ALA A 65 -16.62 -15.24 -2.99
N ASP A 66 -16.78 -14.41 -4.00
CA ASP A 66 -18.02 -14.33 -4.78
C ASP A 66 -18.28 -15.68 -5.47
N PRO A 67 -19.52 -16.18 -5.48
CA PRO A 67 -19.84 -17.46 -6.09
C PRO A 67 -19.77 -17.47 -7.62
N ASP A 68 -19.74 -16.30 -8.28
CA ASP A 68 -19.62 -16.20 -9.73
C ASP A 68 -18.19 -16.49 -10.21
N ALA A 69 -17.95 -17.74 -10.60
CA ALA A 69 -16.65 -18.21 -11.08
C ALA A 69 -16.43 -18.01 -12.60
N ARG A 70 -17.29 -17.27 -13.31
CA ARG A 70 -17.12 -17.06 -14.76
C ARG A 70 -15.88 -16.22 -15.05
N LEU A 71 -15.01 -16.76 -15.90
CA LEU A 71 -13.81 -16.04 -16.35
C LEU A 71 -14.21 -14.90 -17.30
N ARG A 72 -13.86 -13.66 -16.92
CA ARG A 72 -14.06 -12.44 -17.73
C ARG A 72 -13.20 -11.31 -17.22
N HIS A 73 -12.98 -10.30 -18.05
CA HIS A 73 -12.48 -9.01 -17.59
C HIS A 73 -13.54 -8.33 -16.74
N ARG A 74 -13.11 -7.70 -15.65
CA ARG A 74 -14.02 -7.08 -14.68
C ARG A 74 -13.62 -5.63 -14.43
N HIS A 75 -14.62 -4.79 -14.20
CA HIS A 75 -14.46 -3.39 -13.84
C HIS A 75 -15.36 -3.05 -12.64
N PHE A 76 -14.77 -2.45 -11.63
CA PHE A 76 -15.45 -2.06 -10.40
C PHE A 76 -15.31 -0.55 -10.18
N GLU A 77 -16.41 0.12 -9.90
CA GLU A 77 -16.47 1.57 -9.66
C GLU A 77 -16.33 1.86 -8.16
N LEU A 78 -15.09 1.83 -7.61
CA LEU A 78 -14.88 1.90 -6.17
C LEU A 78 -15.39 3.19 -5.53
N MET A 79 -15.48 4.29 -6.28
CA MET A 79 -16.00 5.55 -5.76
C MET A 79 -17.52 5.51 -5.49
N GLN A 80 -18.24 4.50 -5.99
CA GLN A 80 -19.63 4.22 -5.59
C GLN A 80 -19.75 3.60 -4.18
N MET A 81 -18.65 3.10 -3.61
CA MET A 81 -18.66 2.64 -2.23
C MET A 81 -19.02 3.79 -1.29
N LYS A 82 -19.89 3.49 -0.34
CA LYS A 82 -20.34 4.47 0.64
C LYS A 82 -19.15 4.99 1.47
N VAL A 83 -19.10 6.30 1.63
CA VAL A 83 -18.22 6.94 2.61
C VAL A 83 -18.72 6.59 4.01
N GLY A 84 -17.83 6.24 4.90
CA GLY A 84 -18.15 6.01 6.30
C GLY A 84 -17.27 4.98 6.99
N GLY A 85 -17.21 5.07 8.29
CA GLY A 85 -16.52 4.14 9.17
C GLY A 85 -15.06 4.47 9.43
N SER A 86 -14.40 3.49 9.97
CA SER A 86 -13.00 3.49 10.38
C SER A 86 -12.06 3.18 9.20
N PRO A 87 -10.86 3.77 9.13
CA PRO A 87 -9.86 3.40 8.13
C PRO A 87 -9.34 1.96 8.28
N VAL A 88 -9.61 1.31 9.41
CA VAL A 88 -9.15 -0.05 9.72
C VAL A 88 -10.30 -1.03 9.82
N MET A 89 -11.33 -0.72 10.62
CA MET A 89 -12.40 -1.66 10.94
C MET A 89 -13.40 -1.84 9.79
N ASP A 90 -13.59 -0.82 8.96
CA ASP A 90 -14.64 -0.80 7.95
C ASP A 90 -14.09 -0.89 6.51
N ARG A 91 -12.85 -1.37 6.35
CA ARG A 91 -12.25 -1.70 5.05
C ARG A 91 -13.09 -2.75 4.33
N ARG A 92 -13.36 -2.55 3.05
CA ARG A 92 -14.04 -3.53 2.22
C ARG A 92 -13.02 -4.35 1.43
N PRO A 93 -13.07 -5.71 1.51
CA PRO A 93 -12.21 -6.55 0.69
C PRO A 93 -12.65 -6.48 -0.78
N MET A 94 -11.69 -6.56 -1.68
CA MET A 94 -11.95 -6.50 -3.12
C MET A 94 -11.52 -7.78 -3.83
N LEU A 95 -10.23 -7.99 -3.96
CA LEU A 95 -9.62 -9.13 -4.65
C LEU A 95 -8.63 -9.80 -3.72
N PHE A 96 -8.54 -11.12 -3.75
CA PHE A 96 -7.62 -11.83 -2.86
C PHE A 96 -7.17 -13.19 -3.39
N ASN A 97 -6.01 -13.60 -2.95
CA ASN A 97 -5.49 -14.95 -3.08
C ASN A 97 -4.66 -15.32 -1.83
N SER A 98 -3.83 -16.35 -1.91
CA SER A 98 -2.97 -16.77 -0.79
C SER A 98 -1.84 -15.78 -0.46
N ASP A 99 -1.50 -14.87 -1.35
CA ASP A 99 -0.33 -13.98 -1.24
C ASP A 99 -0.72 -12.55 -0.88
N VAL A 100 -1.87 -12.08 -1.35
CA VAL A 100 -2.35 -10.71 -1.16
C VAL A 100 -3.87 -10.65 -1.01
N THR A 101 -4.32 -9.70 -0.19
CA THR A 101 -5.72 -9.24 -0.16
C THR A 101 -5.75 -7.75 -0.40
N SER A 102 -6.48 -7.30 -1.42
CA SER A 102 -6.72 -5.88 -1.66
C SER A 102 -7.98 -5.43 -0.92
N TRP A 103 -7.90 -4.23 -0.33
CA TRP A 103 -8.98 -3.59 0.43
C TRP A 103 -9.16 -2.17 -0.06
N PHE A 104 -10.37 -1.63 0.10
CA PHE A 104 -10.65 -0.22 -0.12
C PHE A 104 -11.37 0.38 1.09
N ALA A 105 -11.00 1.62 1.45
CA ALA A 105 -11.59 2.34 2.55
C ALA A 105 -11.87 3.80 2.18
N ARG A 106 -13.04 4.31 2.60
CA ARG A 106 -13.43 5.73 2.52
C ARG A 106 -13.92 6.19 3.89
N PRO A 107 -13.00 6.32 4.88
CA PRO A 107 -13.35 6.61 6.26
C PRO A 107 -13.97 8.01 6.40
N ASP A 108 -14.88 8.16 7.36
CA ASP A 108 -15.44 9.45 7.79
C ASP A 108 -15.07 9.82 9.23
N ARG A 109 -14.37 8.93 9.94
CA ARG A 109 -13.88 9.15 11.30
C ARG A 109 -12.52 8.54 11.50
N GLU A 110 -11.79 9.08 12.47
CA GLU A 110 -10.55 8.51 13.00
C GLU A 110 -10.87 7.40 14.02
N ASP A 111 -9.88 6.55 14.26
CA ASP A 111 -9.96 5.51 15.28
C ASP A 111 -9.53 6.07 16.66
N ASP A 112 -10.22 5.63 17.71
CA ASP A 112 -9.88 5.90 19.11
C ASP A 112 -8.99 4.81 19.73
N PHE A 113 -8.52 3.87 18.92
CA PHE A 113 -7.62 2.77 19.27
C PHE A 113 -6.34 2.82 18.41
N PHE A 114 -5.36 2.01 18.80
CA PHE A 114 -4.17 1.73 18.00
C PHE A 114 -4.36 0.42 17.25
N TYR A 115 -3.72 0.31 16.08
CA TYR A 115 -3.84 -0.88 15.25
C TYR A 115 -2.48 -1.44 14.85
N ARG A 116 -2.40 -2.76 14.77
CA ARG A 116 -1.32 -3.47 14.08
C ARG A 116 -1.85 -4.66 13.29
N ASN A 117 -1.34 -4.82 12.08
CA ASN A 117 -1.54 -6.04 11.30
C ASN A 117 -0.37 -6.99 11.58
N ALA A 118 -0.60 -8.08 12.32
CA ALA A 118 0.41 -9.11 12.57
C ALA A 118 0.38 -10.22 11.52
N GLN A 119 -0.60 -10.19 10.62
CA GLN A 119 -0.84 -11.19 9.59
C GLN A 119 -0.12 -10.84 8.28
N GLY A 120 0.06 -9.57 7.95
CA GLY A 120 0.66 -9.10 6.72
C GLY A 120 1.29 -7.72 6.82
N ASP A 121 2.20 -7.42 5.88
CA ASP A 121 2.63 -6.06 5.61
C ASP A 121 1.51 -5.34 4.83
N GLU A 122 1.31 -4.05 5.07
CA GLU A 122 0.35 -3.25 4.32
C GLU A 122 1.07 -2.25 3.41
N LEU A 123 0.67 -2.18 2.14
CA LEU A 123 0.95 -1.08 1.24
C LEU A 123 -0.35 -0.29 1.09
N VAL A 124 -0.35 0.95 1.54
CA VAL A 124 -1.52 1.84 1.48
C VAL A 124 -1.26 2.93 0.46
N TYR A 125 -2.00 2.92 -0.65
CA TYR A 125 -2.01 4.02 -1.60
C TYR A 125 -3.09 5.02 -1.20
N ILE A 126 -2.69 6.25 -0.95
CA ILE A 126 -3.60 7.36 -0.60
C ILE A 126 -4.07 7.99 -1.90
N SER A 127 -5.27 7.66 -2.33
CA SER A 127 -5.88 8.25 -3.52
C SER A 127 -6.40 9.65 -3.25
N GLU A 128 -7.04 9.85 -2.10
CA GLU A 128 -7.50 11.15 -1.62
C GLU A 128 -7.17 11.32 -0.15
N GLY A 129 -6.91 12.55 0.24
CA GLY A 129 -6.67 12.92 1.63
C GLY A 129 -5.21 13.14 1.96
N SER A 130 -4.99 13.65 3.15
CA SER A 130 -3.68 13.88 3.77
C SER A 130 -3.78 13.75 5.27
N GLY A 131 -2.64 13.68 5.93
CA GLY A 131 -2.57 13.56 7.37
C GLY A 131 -1.24 13.01 7.87
N VAL A 132 -1.28 12.38 9.02
CA VAL A 132 -0.12 11.76 9.67
C VAL A 132 -0.45 10.33 10.07
N LEU A 133 0.40 9.39 9.69
CA LEU A 133 0.44 8.06 10.29
C LEU A 133 1.29 8.15 11.56
N GLU A 134 0.63 8.23 12.73
CA GLU A 134 1.30 8.14 14.01
C GLU A 134 1.72 6.70 14.26
N THR A 135 2.98 6.48 14.63
CA THR A 135 3.51 5.13 14.87
C THR A 135 4.43 5.09 16.09
N GLN A 136 4.69 3.89 16.61
CA GLN A 136 5.70 3.69 17.64
C GLN A 136 7.14 4.01 17.16
N PHE A 137 7.35 4.20 15.86
CA PHE A 137 8.61 4.62 15.26
C PHE A 137 8.69 6.12 15.02
N GLY A 138 7.61 6.87 15.28
CA GLY A 138 7.46 8.30 15.01
C GLY A 138 6.38 8.59 13.98
N ASP A 139 6.24 9.85 13.68
CA ASP A 139 5.21 10.39 12.81
C ASP A 139 5.67 10.32 11.33
N LEU A 140 4.80 9.80 10.46
CA LEU A 140 5.00 9.75 9.02
C LEU A 140 3.88 10.52 8.32
N PRO A 141 4.13 11.77 7.89
CA PRO A 141 3.15 12.54 7.12
C PRO A 141 2.84 11.88 5.77
N PHE A 142 1.57 11.94 5.36
CA PHE A 142 1.12 11.42 4.07
C PHE A 142 0.17 12.38 3.36
N ARG A 143 0.09 12.23 2.05
CA ARG A 143 -0.82 12.98 1.17
C ARG A 143 -1.28 12.13 -0.01
N SER A 144 -2.24 12.64 -0.77
CA SER A 144 -2.67 12.02 -2.02
C SER A 144 -1.49 11.73 -2.95
N GLY A 145 -1.48 10.54 -3.53
CA GLY A 145 -0.40 10.00 -4.37
C GLY A 145 0.68 9.22 -3.61
N ASP A 146 0.62 9.18 -2.28
CA ASP A 146 1.60 8.43 -1.48
C ASP A 146 1.28 6.95 -1.39
N TYR A 147 2.33 6.13 -1.50
CA TYR A 147 2.39 4.76 -1.02
C TYR A 147 2.98 4.77 0.38
N ILE A 148 2.27 4.24 1.35
CA ILE A 148 2.77 4.03 2.71
C ILE A 148 2.99 2.54 2.90
N VAL A 149 4.22 2.14 3.17
CA VAL A 149 4.55 0.76 3.53
C VAL A 149 4.59 0.63 5.04
N ILE A 150 3.70 -0.17 5.58
CA ILE A 150 3.60 -0.46 7.00
C ILE A 150 3.99 -1.93 7.22
N PRO A 151 5.20 -2.20 7.68
CA PRO A 151 5.62 -3.56 8.00
C PRO A 151 4.70 -4.17 9.06
N ARG A 152 4.45 -5.48 8.96
CA ARG A 152 3.60 -6.18 9.93
C ARG A 152 4.02 -5.93 11.37
N SER A 153 3.05 -5.89 12.26
CA SER A 153 3.22 -5.62 13.69
C SER A 153 3.69 -4.21 14.05
N VAL A 154 3.87 -3.31 13.09
CA VAL A 154 4.05 -1.88 13.40
C VAL A 154 2.75 -1.33 13.94
N LEU A 155 2.81 -0.83 15.17
CA LEU A 155 1.67 -0.19 15.82
C LEU A 155 1.50 1.22 15.30
N HIS A 156 0.27 1.55 14.87
CA HIS A 156 -0.02 2.83 14.26
C HIS A 156 -1.48 3.24 14.42
N ARG A 157 -1.78 4.50 14.09
CA ARG A 157 -3.13 5.03 13.86
C ARG A 157 -3.07 6.18 12.87
N TYR A 158 -4.15 6.41 12.14
CA TYR A 158 -4.27 7.51 11.19
C TYR A 158 -4.83 8.76 11.88
N ARG A 159 -4.22 9.91 11.54
CA ARG A 159 -4.75 11.25 11.82
C ARG A 159 -4.90 11.97 10.49
N PHE A 160 -6.10 12.43 10.20
CA PHE A 160 -6.42 13.04 8.91
C PHE A 160 -6.55 14.55 9.02
N ASP A 161 -6.05 15.26 7.99
CA ASP A 161 -6.31 16.67 7.86
C ASP A 161 -7.78 16.88 7.44
N THR A 162 -8.49 17.71 8.18
CA THR A 162 -9.92 18.00 7.94
C THR A 162 -10.15 19.38 7.35
N GLU A 163 -9.15 20.27 7.37
CA GLU A 163 -9.26 21.63 6.90
C GLU A 163 -9.51 21.67 5.38
N GLY A 164 -10.54 22.42 4.96
CA GLY A 164 -10.88 22.60 3.55
C GLY A 164 -11.54 21.41 2.86
N ARG A 165 -11.85 20.32 3.57
CA ARG A 165 -12.54 19.15 2.99
C ARG A 165 -14.07 19.34 2.96
N ASP A 166 -14.69 18.81 1.90
CA ASP A 166 -16.14 18.62 1.86
C ASP A 166 -16.55 17.55 2.88
N PRO A 167 -17.45 17.85 3.82
CA PRO A 167 -17.91 16.89 4.82
C PRO A 167 -18.48 15.59 4.23
N GLY A 168 -18.99 15.62 2.99
CA GLY A 168 -19.51 14.45 2.29
C GLY A 168 -18.46 13.57 1.61
N ALA A 169 -17.24 14.06 1.42
CA ALA A 169 -16.18 13.35 0.69
C ALA A 169 -15.47 12.27 1.53
N GLY A 170 -15.67 12.25 2.86
CA GLY A 170 -14.91 11.43 3.79
C GLY A 170 -13.53 12.02 4.11
N LEU A 171 -12.74 11.33 4.92
CA LEU A 171 -11.40 11.77 5.34
C LEU A 171 -10.32 11.37 4.35
N ALA A 172 -10.49 10.24 3.67
CA ALA A 172 -9.56 9.72 2.67
C ALA A 172 -10.27 8.75 1.71
N ALA A 173 -9.60 8.44 0.59
CA ALA A 173 -9.83 7.26 -0.22
C ALA A 173 -8.52 6.46 -0.28
N MET A 174 -8.55 5.21 0.17
CA MET A 174 -7.38 4.41 0.42
C MET A 174 -7.49 3.04 -0.25
N LEU A 175 -6.54 2.71 -1.12
CA LEU A 175 -6.33 1.35 -1.63
C LEU A 175 -5.27 0.68 -0.76
N ILE A 176 -5.60 -0.44 -0.13
CA ILE A 176 -4.70 -1.17 0.75
C ILE A 176 -4.40 -2.54 0.16
N LEU A 177 -3.14 -2.88 0.00
CA LEU A 177 -2.67 -4.21 -0.37
C LEU A 177 -2.03 -4.86 0.86
N GLU A 178 -2.71 -5.83 1.45
CA GLU A 178 -2.22 -6.62 2.57
C GLU A 178 -1.50 -7.85 2.05
N ALA A 179 -0.20 -7.91 2.24
CA ALA A 179 0.67 -8.94 1.69
C ALA A 179 1.10 -9.97 2.74
N ARG A 180 1.14 -11.24 2.38
CA ARG A 180 1.75 -12.29 3.22
C ARG A 180 3.28 -12.22 3.23
N GLY A 181 3.86 -11.66 2.17
CA GLY A 181 5.28 -11.32 2.09
C GLY A 181 5.62 -9.99 2.74
N TYR A 182 6.71 -9.36 2.29
CA TYR A 182 7.13 -8.01 2.71
C TYR A 182 7.50 -7.16 1.49
N TYR A 183 7.16 -5.87 1.54
CA TYR A 183 7.42 -4.94 0.46
C TYR A 183 8.87 -4.50 0.42
N ARG A 184 9.43 -4.44 -0.80
CA ARG A 184 10.79 -3.95 -1.05
C ARG A 184 10.91 -3.36 -2.45
N ALA A 185 11.91 -2.51 -2.64
CA ALA A 185 12.34 -2.13 -3.97
C ALA A 185 12.85 -3.39 -4.71
N PRO A 186 12.57 -3.53 -6.01
CA PRO A 186 13.08 -4.64 -6.81
C PRO A 186 14.60 -4.79 -6.70
N ASN A 187 15.07 -6.03 -6.57
CA ASN A 187 16.50 -6.30 -6.43
C ASN A 187 17.34 -5.73 -7.58
N ARG A 188 16.79 -5.67 -8.80
CA ARG A 188 17.48 -5.10 -9.97
C ARG A 188 17.74 -3.59 -9.86
N TYR A 189 17.06 -2.89 -8.94
CA TYR A 189 17.29 -1.47 -8.66
C TYR A 189 18.41 -1.25 -7.63
N ARG A 190 19.01 -2.30 -7.10
CA ARG A 190 20.07 -2.19 -6.10
C ARG A 190 21.38 -2.71 -6.62
N ASN A 191 22.47 -2.05 -6.22
CA ASN A 191 23.81 -2.56 -6.39
C ASN A 191 24.17 -3.57 -5.27
N GLU A 192 25.35 -4.15 -5.35
CA GLU A 192 25.87 -5.11 -4.35
C GLU A 192 26.02 -4.54 -2.94
N HIS A 193 26.04 -3.22 -2.80
CA HIS A 193 26.10 -2.50 -1.52
C HIS A 193 24.73 -2.16 -0.95
N GLY A 194 23.65 -2.51 -1.65
CA GLY A 194 22.28 -2.27 -1.23
C GLY A 194 21.73 -0.87 -1.56
N GLN A 195 22.52 -0.01 -2.20
CA GLN A 195 22.11 1.31 -2.66
C GLN A 195 21.25 1.20 -3.93
N LEU A 196 20.22 2.03 -4.04
CA LEU A 196 19.46 2.19 -5.29
C LEU A 196 20.34 2.79 -6.36
N ILE A 197 20.35 2.19 -7.56
CA ILE A 197 21.18 2.64 -8.69
C ILE A 197 20.53 3.83 -9.38
N GLU A 198 21.35 4.68 -10.02
CA GLU A 198 20.84 5.87 -10.75
C GLU A 198 19.88 5.55 -11.89
N GLY A 199 19.91 4.34 -12.43
CA GLY A 199 18.98 3.87 -13.45
C GLY A 199 17.65 3.32 -12.88
N SER A 200 17.43 3.38 -11.57
CA SER A 200 16.13 3.03 -10.98
C SER A 200 15.16 4.20 -11.09
N PRO A 201 13.83 3.94 -11.08
CA PRO A 201 12.82 4.99 -11.22
C PRO A 201 12.66 5.86 -9.96
N TYR A 202 13.37 5.60 -8.90
CA TYR A 202 13.42 6.39 -7.66
C TYR A 202 14.70 6.04 -6.87
N SER A 203 15.05 6.90 -5.92
CA SER A 203 16.24 6.78 -5.07
C SER A 203 15.88 6.79 -3.58
N GLU A 204 16.87 6.59 -2.71
CA GLU A 204 16.66 6.72 -1.26
C GLU A 204 16.20 8.12 -0.84
N ARG A 205 16.50 9.15 -1.64
CA ARG A 205 16.07 10.54 -1.38
C ARG A 205 14.56 10.72 -1.50
N ASP A 206 13.91 9.94 -2.36
CA ASP A 206 12.47 10.02 -2.62
C ASP A 206 11.66 9.25 -1.55
N ILE A 207 12.36 8.43 -0.75
CA ILE A 207 11.75 7.63 0.30
C ILE A 207 11.75 8.41 1.61
N ARG A 208 10.55 8.64 2.15
CA ARG A 208 10.33 9.31 3.43
C ARG A 208 10.23 8.28 4.55
N ALA A 209 10.86 8.57 5.67
CA ALA A 209 10.80 7.81 6.92
C ALA A 209 10.27 8.71 8.04
N PRO A 210 9.86 8.19 9.20
CA PRO A 210 9.55 9.02 10.35
C PRO A 210 10.75 9.91 10.71
N GLU A 211 10.49 11.21 10.91
CA GLU A 211 11.54 12.19 11.27
C GLU A 211 11.31 12.78 12.67
N THR A 212 10.10 12.65 13.21
CA THR A 212 9.73 13.16 14.52
C THR A 212 9.25 12.00 15.39
N LEU A 213 9.89 11.81 16.53
CA LEU A 213 9.49 10.85 17.55
C LEU A 213 8.86 11.60 18.72
N ARG A 214 7.61 11.28 19.04
CA ARG A 214 6.92 11.74 20.24
C ARG A 214 6.85 10.59 21.22
N THR A 215 7.39 10.82 22.41
CA THR A 215 7.34 9.85 23.51
C THR A 215 6.21 10.20 24.46
N TYR A 216 5.30 9.26 24.66
CA TYR A 216 4.14 9.42 25.53
C TYR A 216 4.38 8.66 26.85
N ASP A 217 4.12 9.31 28.00
CA ASP A 217 4.35 8.74 29.33
C ASP A 217 3.05 8.52 30.14
N GLU A 218 1.91 8.61 29.46
CA GLU A 218 0.61 8.46 30.09
C GLU A 218 0.35 7.02 30.53
N LYS A 219 -0.20 6.88 31.73
CA LYS A 219 -0.77 5.64 32.26
C LYS A 219 -2.28 5.66 32.10
N GLY A 220 -2.86 4.50 31.86
CA GLY A 220 -4.30 4.34 31.65
C GLY A 220 -4.58 3.12 30.80
N GLU A 221 -5.83 2.94 30.41
CA GLU A 221 -6.25 1.85 29.53
C GLU A 221 -6.19 2.29 28.07
N PHE A 222 -5.31 1.66 27.31
CA PHE A 222 -5.10 1.97 25.89
C PHE A 222 -5.45 0.76 25.02
N PRO A 223 -6.52 0.85 24.20
CA PRO A 223 -6.92 -0.25 23.35
C PRO A 223 -6.03 -0.37 22.11
N ILE A 224 -5.59 -1.59 21.83
CA ILE A 224 -4.87 -1.97 20.62
C ILE A 224 -5.64 -3.06 19.90
N ILE A 225 -5.98 -2.85 18.66
CA ILE A 225 -6.55 -3.88 17.79
C ILE A 225 -5.43 -4.58 17.03
N VAL A 226 -5.34 -5.88 17.19
CA VAL A 226 -4.36 -6.73 16.50
C VAL A 226 -5.08 -7.64 15.52
N LYS A 227 -4.70 -7.59 14.24
CA LYS A 227 -5.16 -8.49 13.21
C LYS A 227 -4.23 -9.70 13.11
N GLN A 228 -4.75 -10.91 13.38
CA GLN A 228 -4.07 -12.18 13.18
C GLN A 228 -5.09 -13.32 13.04
N TYR A 229 -4.75 -14.37 12.32
CA TYR A 229 -5.62 -15.55 12.08
C TYR A 229 -6.98 -15.18 11.46
N ASP A 230 -7.01 -14.19 10.54
CA ASP A 230 -8.24 -13.63 9.97
C ASP A 230 -9.24 -13.16 11.04
N ALA A 231 -8.73 -12.66 12.15
CA ALA A 231 -9.51 -12.16 13.28
C ALA A 231 -8.89 -10.85 13.82
N LEU A 232 -9.74 -10.04 14.42
CA LEU A 232 -9.35 -8.83 15.16
C LEU A 232 -9.49 -9.12 16.65
N THR A 233 -8.38 -8.99 17.37
CA THR A 233 -8.33 -9.12 18.84
C THR A 233 -7.98 -7.77 19.44
N LYS A 234 -8.77 -7.33 20.41
CA LYS A 234 -8.46 -6.16 21.20
C LYS A 234 -7.59 -6.56 22.38
N PHE A 235 -6.48 -5.86 22.57
CA PHE A 235 -5.65 -5.89 23.76
C PHE A 235 -5.76 -4.54 24.47
N THR A 236 -5.74 -4.54 25.79
CA THR A 236 -5.71 -3.32 26.59
C THR A 236 -4.37 -3.25 27.33
N LEU A 237 -3.59 -2.19 27.04
CA LEU A 237 -2.34 -1.90 27.78
C LEU A 237 -2.62 -0.95 28.93
N ASP A 238 -1.73 -0.96 29.96
CA ASP A 238 -1.78 -0.07 31.13
C ASP A 238 -1.07 1.27 30.91
N HIS A 239 -0.56 1.51 29.71
CA HIS A 239 0.17 2.72 29.34
C HIS A 239 0.02 3.02 27.84
N HIS A 240 0.31 4.27 27.46
CA HIS A 240 0.29 4.69 26.07
C HIS A 240 1.33 3.90 25.25
N PRO A 241 0.94 3.24 24.13
CA PRO A 241 1.83 2.33 23.41
C PRO A 241 2.92 3.00 22.57
N PHE A 242 2.90 4.34 22.44
CA PHE A 242 3.98 5.12 21.80
C PHE A 242 4.90 5.73 22.86
N ASP A 243 5.34 4.91 23.80
CA ASP A 243 6.25 5.26 24.89
C ASP A 243 7.73 5.09 24.51
N VAL A 244 8.03 4.94 23.23
CA VAL A 244 9.39 4.77 22.68
C VAL A 244 10.17 6.07 22.82
N VAL A 245 11.34 6.02 23.45
CA VAL A 245 12.26 7.15 23.59
C VAL A 245 13.31 7.21 22.48
N GLY A 246 13.53 6.11 21.80
CA GLY A 246 14.42 6.04 20.66
C GLY A 246 14.51 4.63 20.06
N TRP A 247 15.02 4.55 18.86
CA TRP A 247 15.20 3.30 18.13
C TRP A 247 16.26 3.43 17.03
N ASP A 248 16.79 2.31 16.58
CA ASP A 248 17.64 2.21 15.40
C ASP A 248 17.39 0.92 14.62
N GLY A 249 17.56 0.97 13.31
CA GLY A 249 17.56 -0.23 12.47
C GLY A 249 17.03 -0.02 11.06
N TYR A 250 16.54 -1.11 10.47
CA TYR A 250 16.05 -1.19 9.10
C TYR A 250 14.55 -1.49 9.03
N PHE A 251 13.93 -1.84 10.14
CA PHE A 251 12.52 -2.20 10.25
C PHE A 251 11.72 -1.00 10.79
N PHE A 252 11.03 -0.29 9.91
CA PHE A 252 10.20 0.88 10.23
C PHE A 252 9.22 1.16 9.08
N PRO A 253 8.12 1.91 9.29
CA PRO A 253 7.22 2.34 8.22
C PRO A 253 7.88 3.42 7.37
N TRP A 254 7.54 3.47 6.07
CA TRP A 254 8.10 4.44 5.14
C TRP A 254 7.12 4.75 4.01
N ALA A 255 7.34 5.85 3.30
CA ALA A 255 6.48 6.29 2.22
C ALA A 255 7.27 6.67 0.97
N LEU A 256 6.64 6.49 -0.20
CA LEU A 256 7.11 6.94 -1.50
C LEU A 256 5.91 7.56 -2.23
N SER A 257 6.08 8.72 -2.85
CA SER A 257 5.02 9.30 -3.68
C SER A 257 5.07 8.76 -5.11
N ILE A 258 3.89 8.48 -5.71
CA ILE A 258 3.80 8.17 -7.14
C ILE A 258 4.29 9.34 -7.99
N HIS A 259 4.23 10.56 -7.44
CA HIS A 259 4.71 11.78 -8.11
C HIS A 259 6.24 11.90 -8.14
N ASP A 260 6.94 11.12 -7.30
CA ASP A 260 8.40 11.04 -7.24
C ASP A 260 8.94 9.81 -7.98
N PHE A 261 8.06 9.05 -8.65
CA PHE A 261 8.43 7.94 -9.51
C PHE A 261 8.79 8.46 -10.91
N GLU A 262 10.05 8.26 -11.33
CA GLU A 262 10.56 8.70 -12.63
C GLU A 262 10.42 7.58 -13.67
N PRO A 263 9.51 7.72 -14.65
CA PRO A 263 9.30 6.67 -15.65
C PRO A 263 10.52 6.47 -16.54
N ILE A 264 10.90 5.23 -16.76
CA ILE A 264 11.97 4.89 -17.70
C ILE A 264 11.38 4.86 -19.11
N VAL A 265 11.87 5.72 -20.00
CA VAL A 265 11.43 5.84 -21.39
C VAL A 265 12.62 5.64 -22.33
N GLY A 266 12.40 4.98 -23.46
CA GLY A 266 13.42 4.70 -24.45
C GLY A 266 13.00 5.01 -25.89
N ARG A 267 13.88 4.67 -26.83
CA ARG A 267 13.60 4.82 -28.26
C ARG A 267 12.48 3.87 -28.71
N PHE A 268 12.48 2.66 -28.20
CA PHE A 268 11.50 1.62 -28.49
C PHE A 268 10.69 1.30 -27.26
N HIS A 269 9.56 0.61 -27.45
CA HIS A 269 8.69 0.14 -26.39
C HIS A 269 9.47 -0.61 -25.32
N LEU A 270 9.36 -0.12 -24.09
CA LEU A 270 9.84 -0.79 -22.89
C LEU A 270 8.63 -1.45 -22.19
N PRO A 271 8.70 -2.76 -21.93
CA PRO A 271 7.57 -3.49 -21.34
C PRO A 271 7.29 -3.07 -19.90
N PRO A 272 6.10 -3.38 -19.35
CA PRO A 272 5.64 -2.96 -18.01
C PRO A 272 6.61 -3.10 -16.84
N PRO A 273 7.58 -4.04 -16.80
CA PRO A 273 8.57 -4.08 -15.72
C PRO A 273 9.33 -2.77 -15.46
N VAL A 274 9.40 -1.83 -16.41
CA VAL A 274 10.00 -0.51 -16.18
C VAL A 274 9.16 0.37 -15.25
N HIS A 275 7.87 0.06 -15.09
CA HIS A 275 6.95 0.73 -14.19
C HIS A 275 6.92 0.10 -12.79
N GLN A 276 7.65 -0.99 -12.56
CA GLN A 276 7.62 -1.68 -11.28
C GLN A 276 8.17 -0.80 -10.16
N THR A 277 7.35 -0.61 -9.15
CA THR A 277 7.66 0.22 -7.97
C THR A 277 8.13 -0.63 -6.82
N PHE A 278 7.37 -1.70 -6.53
CA PHE A 278 7.70 -2.63 -5.44
C PHE A 278 7.60 -4.07 -5.92
N GLU A 279 8.30 -4.94 -5.22
CA GLU A 279 8.08 -6.37 -5.29
C GLU A 279 7.71 -6.91 -3.90
N CYS A 280 6.86 -7.92 -3.93
CA CYS A 280 6.48 -8.71 -2.78
C CYS A 280 6.51 -10.19 -3.15
N GLU A 281 6.41 -11.07 -2.18
CA GLU A 281 6.28 -12.49 -2.45
C GLU A 281 4.91 -12.77 -3.09
N GLY A 282 4.92 -13.33 -4.30
CA GLY A 282 3.72 -13.70 -5.04
C GLY A 282 3.10 -12.60 -5.91
N PHE A 283 3.61 -11.37 -5.90
CA PHE A 283 3.12 -10.29 -6.76
C PHE A 283 4.10 -9.11 -6.86
N VAL A 284 3.83 -8.22 -7.81
CA VAL A 284 4.55 -6.95 -8.00
C VAL A 284 3.58 -5.79 -8.00
N VAL A 285 4.09 -4.58 -7.72
CA VAL A 285 3.32 -3.32 -7.81
C VAL A 285 4.04 -2.40 -8.79
N CYS A 286 3.26 -1.81 -9.71
CA CYS A 286 3.74 -0.89 -10.72
C CYS A 286 3.03 0.46 -10.60
N SER A 287 3.72 1.53 -10.99
CA SER A 287 3.19 2.88 -11.06
C SER A 287 3.16 3.37 -12.50
N PHE A 288 1.98 3.74 -12.98
CA PHE A 288 1.86 4.53 -14.20
C PHE A 288 1.74 5.99 -13.80
N CYS A 289 2.57 6.84 -14.40
CA CYS A 289 2.61 8.27 -14.13
C CYS A 289 2.88 9.05 -15.43
N PRO A 290 2.70 10.38 -15.43
CA PRO A 290 2.98 11.23 -16.56
C PRO A 290 4.36 10.97 -17.14
N ARG A 291 4.44 10.75 -18.45
CA ARG A 291 5.70 10.43 -19.14
C ARG A 291 5.65 10.75 -20.62
N PRO A 292 6.81 11.05 -21.24
CA PRO A 292 6.94 10.99 -22.69
C PRO A 292 6.66 9.56 -23.20
N TYR A 293 6.18 9.44 -24.43
CA TYR A 293 6.14 8.15 -25.11
C TYR A 293 7.49 7.82 -25.74
N ASP A 294 7.63 6.56 -26.18
CA ASP A 294 8.77 6.09 -26.94
C ASP A 294 9.02 7.02 -28.14
N PHE A 295 10.26 7.43 -28.35
CA PHE A 295 10.56 8.54 -29.24
C PHE A 295 10.97 8.15 -30.65
N ASP A 296 10.97 6.86 -31.03
CA ASP A 296 11.12 6.46 -32.44
C ASP A 296 9.91 6.97 -33.25
N PRO A 297 10.13 7.59 -34.41
CA PRO A 297 9.03 8.13 -35.22
C PRO A 297 8.00 7.07 -35.66
N GLN A 298 8.35 5.79 -35.62
CA GLN A 298 7.48 4.67 -35.97
C GLN A 298 6.94 3.92 -34.74
N SER A 299 7.22 4.41 -33.54
CA SER A 299 6.69 3.81 -32.32
C SER A 299 5.17 3.90 -32.27
N VAL A 300 4.56 2.87 -31.69
CA VAL A 300 3.14 2.83 -31.33
C VAL A 300 3.05 3.03 -29.83
N PRO A 301 2.59 4.19 -29.33
CA PRO A 301 2.59 4.49 -27.90
C PRO A 301 1.68 3.58 -27.07
N ALA A 302 0.50 3.21 -27.60
CA ALA A 302 -0.38 2.28 -26.91
C ALA A 302 0.25 0.88 -26.86
N PRO A 303 0.13 0.17 -25.72
CA PRO A 303 0.67 -1.18 -25.60
C PRO A 303 -0.03 -2.13 -26.58
N TYR A 304 0.64 -3.20 -26.95
CA TYR A 304 0.02 -4.28 -27.73
C TYR A 304 -0.95 -5.09 -26.87
N ALA A 305 -1.91 -5.77 -27.51
CA ALA A 305 -2.71 -6.78 -26.81
C ALA A 305 -1.80 -7.92 -26.35
N HIS A 306 -2.03 -8.41 -25.15
CA HIS A 306 -1.23 -9.48 -24.56
C HIS A 306 -2.10 -10.40 -23.69
N SER A 307 -1.54 -11.53 -23.34
CA SER A 307 -2.11 -12.48 -22.40
C SER A 307 -1.09 -12.70 -21.30
N ASN A 308 -1.43 -12.31 -20.09
CA ASN A 308 -0.61 -12.66 -18.95
C ASN A 308 -0.77 -14.16 -18.69
N VAL A 309 0.34 -14.86 -18.58
CA VAL A 309 0.37 -16.29 -18.27
C VAL A 309 0.89 -16.45 -16.86
N MET A 310 0.13 -17.10 -15.99
CA MET A 310 0.36 -17.18 -14.55
C MET A 310 0.35 -15.81 -13.85
N SER A 311 -0.46 -14.88 -14.37
CA SER A 311 -0.56 -13.54 -13.77
C SER A 311 -1.93 -12.91 -14.02
N ASP A 312 -2.61 -12.54 -12.94
CA ASP A 312 -3.76 -11.64 -13.01
C ASP A 312 -3.25 -10.20 -12.87
N GLU A 313 -3.69 -9.33 -13.80
CA GLU A 313 -3.39 -7.90 -13.81
C GLU A 313 -4.53 -7.12 -13.18
N VAL A 314 -4.23 -6.28 -12.20
CA VAL A 314 -5.18 -5.37 -11.56
C VAL A 314 -4.70 -3.94 -11.68
N LEU A 315 -5.57 -3.04 -12.21
CA LEU A 315 -5.29 -1.61 -12.27
C LEU A 315 -6.29 -0.82 -11.44
N TYR A 316 -5.78 0.03 -10.56
CA TYR A 316 -6.53 1.11 -9.92
C TYR A 316 -6.21 2.42 -10.61
N TYR A 317 -7.23 3.09 -11.15
CA TYR A 317 -7.07 4.32 -11.92
C TYR A 317 -7.16 5.54 -11.01
N ALA A 318 -6.02 6.17 -10.81
CA ALA A 318 -5.87 7.36 -9.97
C ALA A 318 -6.04 8.69 -10.76
N SER A 319 -6.40 8.59 -12.04
CA SER A 319 -6.83 9.71 -12.89
C SER A 319 -8.02 9.28 -13.74
N SER A 320 -8.76 10.26 -14.30
CA SER A 320 -9.96 10.00 -15.12
C SER A 320 -9.64 9.64 -16.57
N GLU A 321 -8.39 9.83 -17.01
CA GLU A 321 -7.96 9.51 -18.36
C GLU A 321 -6.87 8.44 -18.33
N PHE A 322 -7.04 7.41 -19.17
CA PHE A 322 -6.05 6.36 -19.35
C PHE A 322 -5.89 6.08 -20.85
N MET A 323 -4.63 6.06 -21.31
CA MET A 323 -4.31 6.07 -22.74
C MET A 323 -4.93 4.90 -23.51
N SER A 324 -5.01 3.72 -22.90
CA SER A 324 -5.43 2.48 -23.56
C SER A 324 -6.90 2.08 -23.31
N ARG A 325 -7.65 2.85 -22.50
CA ARG A 325 -9.00 2.49 -22.07
C ARG A 325 -10.04 3.56 -22.44
N LYS A 326 -11.30 3.15 -22.56
CA LYS A 326 -12.49 4.01 -22.69
C LYS A 326 -13.45 3.68 -21.55
N GLY A 327 -14.21 4.66 -21.08
CA GLY A 327 -15.25 4.43 -20.06
C GLY A 327 -14.71 4.17 -18.67
N ILE A 328 -13.42 4.45 -18.42
CA ILE A 328 -12.80 4.34 -17.09
C ILE A 328 -12.88 5.70 -16.40
N ALA A 329 -13.43 5.72 -15.20
CA ALA A 329 -13.46 6.88 -14.34
C ALA A 329 -12.37 6.82 -13.27
N TYR A 330 -12.06 7.96 -12.66
CA TYR A 330 -11.24 8.03 -11.46
C TYR A 330 -11.76 7.09 -10.36
N GLY A 331 -10.87 6.35 -9.72
CA GLY A 331 -11.20 5.40 -8.69
C GLY A 331 -11.79 4.07 -9.20
N SER A 332 -11.77 3.83 -10.51
CA SER A 332 -12.07 2.51 -11.06
C SER A 332 -11.00 1.48 -10.70
N LEU A 333 -11.41 0.22 -10.57
CA LEU A 333 -10.51 -0.93 -10.46
C LEU A 333 -10.86 -1.93 -11.56
N THR A 334 -9.88 -2.35 -12.36
CA THR A 334 -10.09 -3.42 -13.36
C THR A 334 -9.29 -4.66 -13.00
N LEU A 335 -9.86 -5.83 -13.32
CA LEU A 335 -9.19 -7.13 -13.25
C LEU A 335 -9.14 -7.74 -14.64
N HIS A 336 -7.94 -8.01 -15.12
CA HIS A 336 -7.66 -8.74 -16.34
C HIS A 336 -7.05 -10.09 -15.97
N PRO A 337 -7.86 -11.15 -15.91
CA PRO A 337 -7.40 -12.44 -15.41
C PRO A 337 -6.51 -13.17 -16.42
N ASP A 338 -5.66 -14.06 -15.90
CA ASP A 338 -4.95 -15.07 -16.69
C ASP A 338 -5.92 -15.86 -17.58
N GLY A 339 -5.43 -16.29 -18.73
CA GLY A 339 -6.15 -17.18 -19.66
C GLY A 339 -6.95 -16.47 -20.75
N ILE A 340 -7.13 -15.16 -20.72
CA ILE A 340 -7.76 -14.39 -21.80
C ILE A 340 -6.93 -13.17 -22.18
N PRO A 341 -6.83 -12.84 -23.48
CA PRO A 341 -6.06 -11.67 -23.93
C PRO A 341 -6.81 -10.37 -23.60
N HIS A 342 -6.03 -9.34 -23.27
CA HIS A 342 -6.50 -7.97 -23.13
C HIS A 342 -5.52 -6.99 -23.77
N GLY A 343 -5.90 -5.72 -23.86
CA GLY A 343 -5.09 -4.70 -24.51
C GLY A 343 -5.88 -3.41 -24.72
N PRO A 344 -5.41 -2.48 -25.55
CA PRO A 344 -6.11 -1.24 -25.84
C PRO A 344 -7.54 -1.48 -26.34
N HIS A 345 -8.46 -0.61 -25.92
CA HIS A 345 -9.80 -0.60 -26.50
C HIS A 345 -9.76 -0.17 -27.98
N PRO A 346 -10.76 -0.57 -28.80
CA PRO A 346 -10.79 -0.24 -30.22
C PRO A 346 -10.58 1.25 -30.49
N GLY A 347 -9.67 1.56 -31.43
CA GLY A 347 -9.28 2.93 -31.81
C GLY A 347 -8.22 3.57 -30.93
N LYS A 348 -7.94 3.07 -29.73
CA LYS A 348 -6.94 3.66 -28.82
C LYS A 348 -5.50 3.51 -29.32
N THR A 349 -5.21 2.46 -30.06
CA THR A 349 -3.90 2.26 -30.70
C THR A 349 -3.66 3.34 -31.75
N GLU A 350 -4.60 3.53 -32.67
CA GLU A 350 -4.56 4.54 -33.74
C GLU A 350 -4.51 5.95 -33.16
N ASP A 351 -5.35 6.23 -32.15
CA ASP A 351 -5.41 7.53 -31.44
C ASP A 351 -4.12 7.86 -30.70
N SER A 352 -3.28 6.89 -30.39
CA SER A 352 -2.01 7.10 -29.70
C SER A 352 -0.89 7.55 -30.65
N ILE A 353 -0.98 7.21 -31.94
CA ILE A 353 0.07 7.47 -32.93
C ILE A 353 0.28 9.01 -33.07
N GLY A 354 1.53 9.42 -32.91
CA GLY A 354 1.92 10.83 -33.01
C GLY A 354 1.75 11.65 -31.71
N LYS A 355 1.13 11.10 -30.67
CA LYS A 355 1.13 11.72 -29.35
C LYS A 355 2.54 11.71 -28.74
N LYS A 356 2.83 12.68 -27.89
CA LYS A 356 4.17 12.88 -27.31
C LYS A 356 4.32 12.33 -25.89
N GLY A 357 3.21 12.11 -25.19
CA GLY A 357 3.22 11.65 -23.81
C GLY A 357 1.80 11.41 -23.27
N THR A 358 1.74 11.03 -22.01
CA THR A 358 0.51 10.82 -21.24
C THR A 358 0.60 11.48 -19.88
N ASP A 359 -0.55 11.91 -19.35
CA ASP A 359 -0.70 12.49 -18.00
C ASP A 359 -1.43 11.52 -17.04
N GLU A 360 -1.50 10.24 -17.40
CA GLU A 360 -2.20 9.22 -16.63
C GLU A 360 -1.52 8.89 -15.29
N TYR A 361 -2.33 8.58 -14.28
CA TYR A 361 -1.90 7.95 -13.04
C TYR A 361 -2.69 6.67 -12.79
N ALA A 362 -1.98 5.59 -12.52
CA ALA A 362 -2.59 4.34 -12.09
C ALA A 362 -1.63 3.53 -11.21
N VAL A 363 -2.21 2.77 -10.29
CA VAL A 363 -1.52 1.75 -9.50
C VAL A 363 -1.90 0.39 -10.04
N MET A 364 -0.93 -0.38 -10.52
CA MET A 364 -1.13 -1.74 -11.01
C MET A 364 -0.50 -2.73 -10.03
N PHE A 365 -1.13 -3.87 -9.84
CA PHE A 365 -0.47 -5.01 -9.20
C PHE A 365 -0.76 -6.29 -9.96
N ASP A 366 0.30 -7.04 -10.24
CA ASP A 366 0.27 -8.30 -10.98
C ASP A 366 0.56 -9.43 -10.03
N THR A 367 -0.38 -10.36 -9.90
CA THR A 367 -0.26 -11.50 -8.99
C THR A 367 0.12 -12.76 -9.76
N PHE A 368 0.94 -13.62 -9.16
CA PHE A 368 1.39 -14.86 -9.80
C PHE A 368 0.54 -16.08 -9.45
N ARG A 369 -0.60 -15.84 -8.80
CA ARG A 369 -1.68 -16.78 -8.56
C ARG A 369 -3.01 -16.09 -8.82
N PRO A 370 -4.03 -16.83 -9.35
CA PRO A 370 -5.33 -16.25 -9.63
C PRO A 370 -5.97 -15.59 -8.42
N LEU A 371 -6.66 -14.49 -8.67
CA LEU A 371 -7.41 -13.74 -7.66
C LEU A 371 -8.86 -14.20 -7.61
N HIS A 372 -9.38 -14.28 -6.41
CA HIS A 372 -10.81 -14.36 -6.15
C HIS A 372 -11.39 -12.97 -5.97
N VAL A 373 -12.59 -12.75 -6.48
CA VAL A 373 -13.38 -11.55 -6.18
C VAL A 373 -14.05 -11.74 -4.83
N ALA A 374 -13.96 -10.75 -3.95
CA ALA A 374 -14.62 -10.81 -2.67
C ALA A 374 -16.14 -10.68 -2.82
N LYS A 375 -16.87 -11.42 -1.99
CA LYS A 375 -18.34 -11.39 -1.93
C LYS A 375 -18.85 -9.97 -1.68
N GLY A 376 -19.82 -9.54 -2.47
CA GLY A 376 -20.40 -8.21 -2.41
C GLY A 376 -19.69 -7.13 -3.22
N LEU A 377 -18.52 -7.40 -3.81
CA LEU A 377 -17.86 -6.45 -4.70
C LEU A 377 -18.63 -6.28 -6.01
N THR A 378 -19.32 -7.32 -6.46
CA THR A 378 -20.15 -7.31 -7.67
C THR A 378 -21.33 -6.32 -7.63
N GLU A 379 -21.68 -5.78 -6.46
CA GLU A 379 -22.69 -4.73 -6.33
C GLU A 379 -22.31 -3.42 -7.06
N ILE A 380 -21.01 -3.20 -7.29
CA ILE A 380 -20.47 -2.02 -7.97
C ILE A 380 -19.70 -2.40 -9.25
N GLU A 381 -19.96 -3.59 -9.80
CA GLU A 381 -19.36 -4.06 -11.05
C GLU A 381 -20.11 -3.49 -12.26
N ASP A 382 -19.36 -2.96 -13.23
CA ASP A 382 -19.85 -2.72 -14.59
C ASP A 382 -19.86 -4.05 -15.36
N ASP A 383 -21.02 -4.66 -15.47
CA ASP A 383 -21.22 -5.97 -16.13
C ASP A 383 -21.06 -5.91 -17.67
N THR A 384 -20.97 -4.70 -18.22
CA THR A 384 -20.76 -4.48 -19.67
C THR A 384 -19.28 -4.45 -20.04
N TYR A 385 -18.37 -4.32 -19.08
CA TYR A 385 -16.93 -4.11 -19.34
C TYR A 385 -16.30 -5.16 -20.25
N GLN A 386 -16.65 -6.45 -20.10
CA GLN A 386 -16.15 -7.52 -20.99
C GLN A 386 -16.47 -7.27 -22.48
N ARG A 387 -17.52 -6.51 -22.77
CA ARG A 387 -17.95 -6.17 -24.14
C ARG A 387 -17.33 -4.88 -24.67
N SER A 388 -16.57 -4.15 -23.86
CA SER A 388 -15.98 -2.86 -24.24
C SER A 388 -14.92 -2.97 -25.37
N TRP A 389 -14.44 -4.19 -25.65
CA TRP A 389 -13.57 -4.48 -26.81
C TRP A 389 -14.32 -4.77 -28.10
N LEU A 390 -15.65 -4.85 -28.08
CA LEU A 390 -16.41 -4.98 -29.32
C LEU A 390 -16.30 -3.66 -30.10
N ALA A 391 -15.99 -3.75 -31.40
CA ALA A 391 -16.09 -2.60 -32.26
C ALA A 391 -17.57 -2.13 -32.26
N VAL A 392 -17.80 -0.86 -31.95
CA VAL A 392 -19.10 -0.26 -32.16
C VAL A 392 -19.25 -0.19 -33.69
N GLU A 393 -20.20 -0.92 -34.29
CA GLU A 393 -20.52 -0.73 -35.68
C GLU A 393 -20.87 0.76 -35.91
N PRO A 394 -20.33 1.35 -36.98
CA PRO A 394 -20.49 2.78 -37.26
C PRO A 394 -21.96 3.18 -37.50
#